data_226ccbeab829ab9b440b318fe0d2abd0
#
_entry.id   226ccbeab829ab9b440b318fe0d2abd0
#
_cell.length_a   1.000
_cell.length_b   1.000
_cell.length_c   1.000
_cell.angle_alpha   90.00
_cell.angle_beta   90.00
_cell.angle_gamma   90.00
#
_symmetry.space_group_name_H-M   'P 1'
#
loop_
_entity.id
_entity.type
_entity.pdbx_description
1 polymer ?
#
loop_
_entity_poly.entity_id
_entity_poly.type
_entity_poly.pdbx_seq_one_letter_code
_entity_poly.pdbx_strand_id
1 'polypeptide(L)'
;MSKALPIAVAVVLGGAALVPVYYATQHPTTEVGRKADKNASPIQKISYVLGYEVAQQTPPELDTKAFVQGIHDARNKQPSAYTQEDLKAAVAAYEKELQQKMQHQDKSEQAGTAADSADAQFLAENKTKAGVKTTASGLQYIITKEGTGKQPTAQSIVKVHYEGRLINGQVFDSSYKRGQPVEFPLNQVIPGWTEGLQLMKEGGKATFFIPSNLAYGPQELPGIPANSTLIFDVELISVK
;
A
#
# COMPACT_ATOMS: atom_id res chain seq x y z
N MET A 1 8.96 25.32 15.41
CA MET A 1 7.62 25.53 16.02
C MET A 1 6.80 24.28 15.72
N SER A 2 6.83 23.35 16.64
CA SER A 2 6.18 22.04 16.53
C SER A 2 4.67 22.22 16.67
N LYS A 3 3.91 21.88 15.62
CA LYS A 3 2.46 21.75 15.71
C LYS A 3 2.14 20.33 16.19
N ALA A 4 2.07 20.16 17.51
CA ALA A 4 1.44 18.99 18.09
C ALA A 4 -0.05 19.01 17.69
N LEU A 5 -0.48 17.96 16.94
CA LEU A 5 -1.91 17.69 16.74
C LEU A 5 -2.46 17.23 18.09
N PRO A 6 -3.51 17.87 18.63
CA PRO A 6 -4.19 17.34 19.78
C PRO A 6 -4.96 16.09 19.38
N ILE A 7 -4.64 14.96 20.00
CA ILE A 7 -5.52 13.80 20.01
C ILE A 7 -6.72 14.19 20.86
N ALA A 8 -7.75 14.71 20.21
CA ALA A 8 -9.03 14.95 20.83
C ALA A 8 -9.73 13.59 21.00
N VAL A 9 -9.53 12.96 22.14
CA VAL A 9 -10.49 11.99 22.64
C VAL A 9 -11.73 12.81 23.04
N ALA A 10 -12.58 13.10 22.08
CA ALA A 10 -13.88 13.70 22.34
C ALA A 10 -14.75 12.65 23.03
N VAL A 11 -14.76 12.68 24.34
CA VAL A 11 -15.81 12.06 25.14
C VAL A 11 -17.10 12.81 24.85
N VAL A 12 -17.89 12.31 23.92
CA VAL A 12 -19.22 12.85 23.62
C VAL A 12 -20.15 12.42 24.73
N LEU A 13 -20.25 13.24 25.76
CA LEU A 13 -21.30 13.17 26.76
C LEU A 13 -22.52 13.94 26.27
N GLY A 14 -23.58 13.22 25.97
CA GLY A 14 -24.95 13.74 25.96
C GLY A 14 -25.40 14.49 24.69
N GLY A 15 -26.20 13.86 23.87
CA GLY A 15 -27.10 14.52 22.93
C GLY A 15 -26.80 14.39 21.43
N ALA A 16 -25.75 13.73 21.01
CA ALA A 16 -25.31 13.73 19.61
C ALA A 16 -25.49 12.39 18.85
N ALA A 17 -26.32 11.48 19.31
CA ALA A 17 -26.52 10.19 18.63
C ALA A 17 -27.17 10.28 17.23
N LEU A 18 -27.75 11.44 16.87
CA LEU A 18 -28.37 11.65 15.56
C LEU A 18 -27.45 12.34 14.55
N VAL A 19 -26.39 12.99 14.99
CA VAL A 19 -25.46 13.72 14.08
C VAL A 19 -24.69 12.77 13.15
N PRO A 20 -24.13 11.65 13.62
CA PRO A 20 -23.46 10.69 12.73
C PRO A 20 -24.41 10.09 11.71
N VAL A 21 -25.65 9.78 12.09
CA VAL A 21 -26.67 9.23 11.19
C VAL A 21 -27.07 10.26 10.14
N TYR A 22 -27.23 11.52 10.53
CA TYR A 22 -27.53 12.60 9.60
C TYR A 22 -26.39 12.83 8.62
N TYR A 23 -25.13 12.82 9.10
CA TYR A 23 -23.94 12.97 8.25
C TYR A 23 -23.79 11.82 7.25
N ALA A 24 -23.97 10.59 7.70
CA ALA A 24 -23.90 9.40 6.83
C ALA A 24 -24.98 9.38 5.74
N THR A 25 -26.15 9.96 5.98
CA THR A 25 -27.21 10.08 4.95
C THR A 25 -26.91 11.16 3.90
N GLN A 26 -26.12 12.18 4.25
CA GLN A 26 -25.72 13.24 3.33
C GLN A 26 -24.48 12.87 2.50
N HIS A 27 -23.65 11.92 2.98
CA HIS A 27 -22.42 11.47 2.34
C HIS A 27 -22.43 9.93 2.18
N PRO A 28 -23.30 9.37 1.31
CA PRO A 28 -23.34 7.93 1.12
C PRO A 28 -22.01 7.43 0.55
N THR A 29 -21.37 6.47 1.23
CA THR A 29 -20.20 5.78 0.70
C THR A 29 -20.59 4.96 -0.52
N THR A 30 -19.94 5.17 -1.65
CA THR A 30 -20.27 4.53 -2.93
C THR A 30 -19.76 3.09 -3.06
N GLU A 31 -18.96 2.60 -2.12
CA GLU A 31 -18.46 1.23 -2.14
C GLU A 31 -19.25 0.31 -1.20
N VAL A 32 -20.02 -0.60 -1.78
CA VAL A 32 -20.75 -1.64 -1.05
C VAL A 32 -19.89 -2.92 -1.01
N GLY A 33 -19.05 -3.05 0.01
CA GLY A 33 -18.17 -4.21 0.18
C GLY A 33 -18.89 -5.50 0.60
N ARG A 34 -20.03 -5.42 1.29
CA ARG A 34 -20.85 -6.54 1.75
C ARG A 34 -22.28 -6.37 1.27
N LYS A 35 -22.90 -7.48 0.80
CA LYS A 35 -24.33 -7.44 0.45
C LYS A 35 -25.15 -7.05 1.67
N ALA A 36 -25.85 -5.93 1.58
CA ALA A 36 -26.78 -5.49 2.62
C ALA A 36 -27.93 -6.48 2.74
N ASP A 37 -28.33 -6.81 3.98
CA ASP A 37 -29.56 -7.54 4.22
C ASP A 37 -30.74 -6.62 3.92
N LYS A 38 -31.43 -6.90 2.82
CA LYS A 38 -32.60 -6.13 2.38
C LYS A 38 -33.77 -6.20 3.37
N ASN A 39 -33.81 -7.27 4.18
CA ASN A 39 -34.87 -7.53 5.16
C ASN A 39 -34.53 -6.99 6.55
N ALA A 40 -33.33 -6.39 6.72
CA ALA A 40 -32.96 -5.80 8.00
C ALA A 40 -33.96 -4.70 8.42
N SER A 41 -34.36 -4.72 9.69
CA SER A 41 -35.23 -3.69 10.25
C SER A 41 -34.58 -2.31 10.25
N PRO A 42 -35.34 -1.20 10.31
CA PRO A 42 -34.76 0.15 10.38
C PRO A 42 -33.72 0.30 11.49
N ILE A 43 -33.97 -0.24 12.67
CA ILE A 43 -33.05 -0.15 13.80
C ILE A 43 -31.77 -0.95 13.57
N GLN A 44 -31.84 -2.11 12.88
CA GLN A 44 -30.64 -2.87 12.53
C GLN A 44 -29.76 -2.09 11.54
N LYS A 45 -30.36 -1.42 10.55
CA LYS A 45 -29.64 -0.57 9.59
C LYS A 45 -28.95 0.61 10.29
N ILE A 46 -29.67 1.30 11.18
CA ILE A 46 -29.13 2.42 11.97
C ILE A 46 -27.97 1.94 12.85
N SER A 47 -28.17 0.82 13.55
CA SER A 47 -27.13 0.25 14.43
C SER A 47 -25.87 -0.14 13.67
N TYR A 48 -26.01 -0.69 12.45
CA TYR A 48 -24.87 -1.01 11.59
C TYR A 48 -24.12 0.25 11.17
N VAL A 49 -24.83 1.29 10.72
CA VAL A 49 -24.22 2.56 10.29
C VAL A 49 -23.49 3.22 11.46
N LEU A 50 -24.08 3.24 12.66
CA LEU A 50 -23.40 3.79 13.86
C LEU A 50 -22.10 3.03 14.16
N GLY A 51 -22.10 1.72 14.11
CA GLY A 51 -20.90 0.90 14.31
C GLY A 51 -19.84 1.17 13.24
N TYR A 52 -20.25 1.34 11.99
CA TYR A 52 -19.36 1.63 10.88
C TYR A 52 -18.69 2.99 11.03
N GLU A 53 -19.44 4.05 11.36
CA GLU A 53 -18.91 5.40 11.58
C GLU A 53 -17.96 5.45 12.78
N VAL A 54 -18.29 4.78 13.88
CA VAL A 54 -17.39 4.68 15.04
C VAL A 54 -16.09 4.00 14.64
N ALA A 55 -16.15 2.92 13.86
CA ALA A 55 -14.95 2.20 13.43
C ALA A 55 -14.03 3.05 12.55
N GLN A 56 -14.58 3.97 11.74
CA GLN A 56 -13.76 4.89 10.94
C GLN A 56 -13.02 5.97 11.77
N GLN A 57 -13.52 6.25 12.97
CA GLN A 57 -12.95 7.28 13.86
C GLN A 57 -12.06 6.67 14.95
N THR A 58 -11.89 5.36 14.97
CA THR A 58 -11.09 4.66 15.97
C THR A 58 -9.80 4.13 15.36
N PRO A 59 -8.74 3.93 16.16
CA PRO A 59 -7.49 3.34 15.68
C PRO A 59 -7.73 1.95 15.05
N PRO A 60 -6.96 1.58 14.00
CA PRO A 60 -7.11 0.28 13.33
C PRO A 60 -6.82 -0.91 14.25
N GLU A 61 -6.08 -0.68 15.34
CA GLU A 61 -5.73 -1.69 16.34
C GLU A 61 -6.83 -1.91 17.39
N LEU A 62 -7.98 -1.22 17.27
CA LEU A 62 -9.09 -1.37 18.22
C LEU A 62 -9.52 -2.83 18.37
N ASP A 63 -9.48 -3.34 19.61
CA ASP A 63 -10.06 -4.66 19.92
C ASP A 63 -11.58 -4.59 19.87
N THR A 64 -12.14 -5.06 18.75
CA THR A 64 -13.59 -5.04 18.51
C THR A 64 -14.37 -5.89 19.50
N LYS A 65 -13.77 -6.93 20.10
CA LYS A 65 -14.44 -7.77 21.12
C LYS A 65 -14.57 -7.00 22.43
N ALA A 66 -13.47 -6.37 22.87
CA ALA A 66 -13.49 -5.54 24.08
C ALA A 66 -14.43 -4.34 23.91
N PHE A 67 -14.45 -3.72 22.73
CA PHE A 67 -15.35 -2.62 22.40
C PHE A 67 -16.83 -3.04 22.49
N VAL A 68 -17.20 -4.16 21.87
CA VAL A 68 -18.56 -4.69 21.93
C VAL A 68 -18.95 -5.08 23.35
N GLN A 69 -18.01 -5.65 24.14
CA GLN A 69 -18.26 -5.96 25.54
C GLN A 69 -18.57 -4.69 26.36
N GLY A 70 -17.81 -3.62 26.14
CA GLY A 70 -18.09 -2.34 26.79
C GLY A 70 -19.48 -1.77 26.47
N ILE A 71 -19.92 -1.88 25.21
CA ILE A 71 -21.29 -1.48 24.82
C ILE A 71 -22.32 -2.34 25.57
N HIS A 72 -22.10 -3.65 25.66
CA HIS A 72 -22.99 -4.58 26.33
C HIS A 72 -23.12 -4.27 27.81
N ASP A 73 -21.99 -4.05 28.51
CA ASP A 73 -21.95 -3.75 29.92
C ASP A 73 -22.66 -2.41 30.23
N ALA A 74 -22.36 -1.37 29.44
CA ALA A 74 -22.99 -0.07 29.57
C ALA A 74 -24.53 -0.14 29.39
N ARG A 75 -25.01 -0.92 28.40
CA ARG A 75 -26.46 -1.11 28.17
C ARG A 75 -27.16 -1.88 29.32
N ASN A 76 -26.43 -2.80 29.94
CA ASN A 76 -26.93 -3.56 31.10
C ASN A 76 -26.70 -2.85 32.43
N LYS A 77 -26.27 -1.57 32.42
CA LYS A 77 -25.97 -0.76 33.60
C LYS A 77 -24.93 -1.41 34.53
N GLN A 78 -24.02 -2.18 33.94
CA GLN A 78 -22.88 -2.71 34.68
C GLN A 78 -21.83 -1.60 34.83
N PRO A 79 -21.13 -1.53 35.98
CA PRO A 79 -20.01 -0.63 36.12
C PRO A 79 -18.87 -1.00 35.11
N SER A 80 -18.05 0.00 34.75
CA SER A 80 -16.86 -0.27 33.94
C SER A 80 -15.98 -1.34 34.58
N ALA A 81 -15.50 -2.28 33.79
CA ALA A 81 -14.55 -3.31 34.23
C ALA A 81 -13.16 -2.73 34.61
N TYR A 82 -12.88 -1.49 34.18
CA TYR A 82 -11.60 -0.81 34.40
C TYR A 82 -11.80 0.45 35.23
N THR A 83 -10.90 0.68 36.17
CA THR A 83 -10.87 1.92 36.97
C THR A 83 -10.28 3.07 36.13
N GLN A 84 -10.44 4.32 36.64
CA GLN A 84 -9.80 5.46 36.00
C GLN A 84 -8.26 5.39 36.01
N GLU A 85 -7.67 4.72 36.99
CA GLU A 85 -6.22 4.50 37.10
C GLU A 85 -5.76 3.50 36.04
N ASP A 86 -6.50 2.39 35.84
CA ASP A 86 -6.23 1.43 34.76
C ASP A 86 -6.29 2.10 33.39
N LEU A 87 -7.26 2.98 33.17
CA LEU A 87 -7.39 3.71 31.90
C LEU A 87 -6.24 4.69 31.68
N LYS A 88 -5.82 5.43 32.72
CA LYS A 88 -4.64 6.32 32.62
C LYS A 88 -3.38 5.54 32.32
N ALA A 89 -3.18 4.40 32.98
CA ALA A 89 -2.02 3.55 32.73
C ALA A 89 -2.03 2.98 31.30
N ALA A 90 -3.21 2.54 30.80
CA ALA A 90 -3.39 2.02 29.45
C ALA A 90 -3.12 3.10 28.38
N VAL A 91 -3.65 4.32 28.57
CA VAL A 91 -3.41 5.45 27.66
C VAL A 91 -1.92 5.80 27.63
N ALA A 92 -1.26 5.91 28.78
CA ALA A 92 0.16 6.22 28.82
C ALA A 92 1.02 5.13 28.17
N ALA A 93 0.64 3.84 28.33
CA ALA A 93 1.31 2.74 27.67
C ALA A 93 1.13 2.77 26.16
N TYR A 94 -0.08 3.05 25.70
CA TYR A 94 -0.41 3.17 24.27
C TYR A 94 0.28 4.38 23.61
N GLU A 95 0.30 5.53 24.28
CA GLU A 95 1.06 6.70 23.81
C GLU A 95 2.54 6.42 23.67
N LYS A 96 3.13 5.70 24.63
CA LYS A 96 4.53 5.27 24.57
C LYS A 96 4.78 4.32 23.39
N GLU A 97 3.86 3.39 23.13
CA GLU A 97 3.95 2.48 21.99
C GLU A 97 3.83 3.23 20.66
N LEU A 98 2.90 4.18 20.56
CA LEU A 98 2.78 5.07 19.40
C LEU A 98 4.05 5.91 19.18
N GLN A 99 4.64 6.46 20.24
CA GLN A 99 5.91 7.19 20.14
C GLN A 99 7.05 6.28 19.68
N GLN A 100 7.11 5.04 20.15
CA GLN A 100 8.09 4.06 19.66
C GLN A 100 7.86 3.71 18.19
N LYS A 101 6.61 3.48 17.78
CA LYS A 101 6.25 3.24 16.37
C LYS A 101 6.62 4.44 15.49
N MET A 102 6.35 5.67 15.93
CA MET A 102 6.75 6.89 15.20
C MET A 102 8.26 7.07 15.13
N GLN A 103 9.02 6.78 16.21
CA GLN A 103 10.48 6.81 16.19
C GLN A 103 11.10 5.73 15.28
N HIS A 104 10.43 4.59 15.13
CA HIS A 104 10.82 3.57 14.15
C HIS A 104 10.45 4.01 12.72
N GLN A 105 9.34 4.71 12.56
CA GLN A 105 8.92 5.27 11.28
C GLN A 105 9.82 6.44 10.85
N ASP A 106 10.20 7.34 11.77
CA ASP A 106 11.20 8.40 11.52
C ASP A 106 12.57 7.80 11.13
N LYS A 107 12.97 6.67 11.72
CA LYS A 107 14.18 5.95 11.31
C LYS A 107 14.02 5.28 9.94
N SER A 108 12.83 4.78 9.60
CA SER A 108 12.56 4.24 8.26
C SER A 108 12.41 5.35 7.23
N GLU A 109 11.87 6.52 7.61
CA GLU A 109 11.85 7.71 6.74
C GLU A 109 13.25 8.30 6.53
N GLN A 110 14.11 8.32 7.56
CA GLN A 110 15.54 8.68 7.38
C GLN A 110 16.32 7.64 6.57
N ALA A 111 16.00 6.35 6.71
CA ALA A 111 16.53 5.32 5.82
C ALA A 111 15.91 5.46 4.41
N GLY A 112 14.64 5.86 4.29
CA GLY A 112 13.96 6.17 3.04
C GLY A 112 14.59 7.35 2.33
N THR A 113 14.87 8.47 3.01
CA THR A 113 15.54 9.64 2.42
C THR A 113 16.97 9.36 1.98
N ALA A 114 17.70 8.48 2.68
CA ALA A 114 19.01 8.04 2.25
C ALA A 114 18.94 7.07 1.05
N ALA A 115 17.96 6.17 1.03
CA ALA A 115 17.66 5.30 -0.10
C ALA A 115 17.18 6.16 -1.29
N ASP A 116 16.26 7.10 -1.10
CA ASP A 116 15.78 8.04 -2.11
C ASP A 116 16.93 8.81 -2.75
N SER A 117 17.93 9.26 -1.98
CA SER A 117 19.09 9.94 -2.51
C SER A 117 20.00 9.00 -3.31
N ALA A 118 20.19 7.75 -2.85
CA ALA A 118 21.00 6.75 -3.53
C ALA A 118 20.31 6.26 -4.82
N ASP A 119 19.01 6.03 -4.78
CA ASP A 119 18.20 5.63 -5.95
C ASP A 119 18.15 6.76 -7.00
N ALA A 120 17.95 8.00 -6.57
CA ALA A 120 17.98 9.16 -7.45
C ALA A 120 19.36 9.35 -8.09
N GLN A 121 20.42 9.20 -7.30
CA GLN A 121 21.80 9.26 -7.81
C GLN A 121 22.08 8.13 -8.80
N PHE A 122 21.68 6.90 -8.45
CA PHE A 122 21.80 5.75 -9.35
C PHE A 122 21.14 6.01 -10.69
N LEU A 123 19.89 6.49 -10.72
CA LEU A 123 19.17 6.79 -11.96
C LEU A 123 19.83 7.95 -12.74
N ALA A 124 20.33 8.98 -12.03
CA ALA A 124 21.03 10.10 -12.66
C ALA A 124 22.33 9.67 -13.32
N GLU A 125 23.09 8.76 -12.72
CA GLU A 125 24.29 8.18 -13.31
C GLU A 125 23.94 7.17 -14.41
N ASN A 126 22.93 6.33 -14.17
CA ASN A 126 22.58 5.25 -15.10
C ASN A 126 22.13 5.77 -16.47
N LYS A 127 21.37 6.88 -16.52
CA LYS A 127 20.93 7.50 -17.79
C LYS A 127 22.08 7.95 -18.70
N THR A 128 23.30 8.15 -18.15
CA THR A 128 24.46 8.56 -18.91
C THR A 128 25.25 7.38 -19.47
N LYS A 129 24.93 6.15 -19.05
CA LYS A 129 25.61 4.94 -19.51
C LYS A 129 25.26 4.62 -20.96
N ALA A 130 26.23 4.09 -21.68
CA ALA A 130 26.04 3.70 -23.07
C ALA A 130 24.92 2.66 -23.23
N GLY A 131 24.02 2.88 -24.18
CA GLY A 131 22.88 1.99 -24.46
C GLY A 131 21.65 2.20 -23.59
N VAL A 132 21.73 2.97 -22.51
CA VAL A 132 20.56 3.31 -21.69
C VAL A 132 19.71 4.34 -22.41
N LYS A 133 18.43 4.04 -22.54
CA LYS A 133 17.39 4.95 -23.03
C LYS A 133 16.46 5.33 -21.88
N THR A 134 15.93 6.56 -21.93
CA THR A 134 14.99 7.06 -20.91
C THR A 134 13.71 7.51 -21.59
N THR A 135 12.56 7.10 -21.06
CA THR A 135 11.24 7.53 -21.54
C THR A 135 10.80 8.82 -20.86
N ALA A 136 9.70 9.41 -21.32
CA ALA A 136 9.12 10.63 -20.74
C ALA A 136 8.64 10.43 -19.29
N SER A 137 8.27 9.21 -18.90
CA SER A 137 7.86 8.86 -17.54
C SER A 137 9.05 8.72 -16.56
N GLY A 138 10.27 8.65 -17.07
CA GLY A 138 11.48 8.40 -16.31
C GLY A 138 11.92 6.95 -16.24
N LEU A 139 11.18 6.02 -16.88
CA LEU A 139 11.66 4.64 -17.05
C LEU A 139 12.96 4.63 -17.84
N GLN A 140 13.98 3.94 -17.33
CA GLN A 140 15.22 3.71 -18.07
C GLN A 140 15.30 2.25 -18.50
N TYR A 141 15.85 2.00 -19.69
CA TYR A 141 15.93 0.64 -20.21
C TYR A 141 17.09 0.44 -21.19
N ILE A 142 17.50 -0.81 -21.33
CA ILE A 142 18.44 -1.28 -22.34
C ILE A 142 17.80 -2.49 -23.03
N ILE A 143 17.67 -2.48 -24.35
CA ILE A 143 17.35 -3.68 -25.10
C ILE A 143 18.67 -4.43 -25.32
N THR A 144 18.84 -5.56 -24.61
CA THR A 144 20.06 -6.39 -24.70
C THR A 144 20.00 -7.41 -25.83
N LYS A 145 18.78 -7.73 -26.27
CA LYS A 145 18.51 -8.55 -27.46
C LYS A 145 17.22 -8.09 -28.11
N GLU A 146 17.27 -7.74 -29.38
CA GLU A 146 16.04 -7.46 -30.13
C GLU A 146 15.21 -8.71 -30.36
N GLY A 147 13.91 -8.62 -30.15
CA GLY A 147 12.96 -9.63 -30.53
C GLY A 147 12.46 -9.43 -31.97
N THR A 148 11.97 -10.49 -32.58
CA THR A 148 11.44 -10.49 -33.95
C THR A 148 9.96 -10.78 -34.04
N GLY A 149 9.33 -11.15 -32.92
CA GLY A 149 7.92 -11.49 -32.87
C GLY A 149 7.00 -10.30 -32.61
N LYS A 150 5.82 -10.56 -32.05
CA LYS A 150 4.79 -9.54 -31.76
C LYS A 150 5.28 -8.54 -30.70
N GLN A 151 4.86 -7.29 -30.85
CA GLN A 151 5.02 -6.26 -29.84
C GLN A 151 3.77 -6.26 -28.94
N PRO A 152 3.90 -6.28 -27.60
CA PRO A 152 2.75 -6.24 -26.70
C PRO A 152 2.06 -4.88 -26.73
N THR A 153 0.79 -4.89 -26.40
CA THR A 153 -0.01 -3.72 -26.03
C THR A 153 -0.32 -3.76 -24.53
N ALA A 154 -0.85 -2.69 -23.97
CA ALA A 154 -1.21 -2.64 -22.55
C ALA A 154 -2.26 -3.72 -22.14
N GLN A 155 -3.02 -4.27 -23.06
CA GLN A 155 -4.03 -5.32 -22.83
C GLN A 155 -3.51 -6.73 -23.10
N SER A 156 -2.27 -6.86 -23.57
CA SER A 156 -1.69 -8.18 -23.88
C SER A 156 -1.41 -8.99 -22.61
N ILE A 157 -1.48 -10.31 -22.76
CA ILE A 157 -0.92 -11.26 -21.80
C ILE A 157 0.47 -11.62 -22.29
N VAL A 158 1.48 -11.43 -21.46
CA VAL A 158 2.88 -11.73 -21.79
C VAL A 158 3.37 -12.90 -20.97
N LYS A 159 4.20 -13.76 -21.58
CA LYS A 159 4.95 -14.80 -20.91
C LYS A 159 6.41 -14.40 -20.85
N VAL A 160 6.98 -14.34 -19.66
CA VAL A 160 8.33 -13.84 -19.43
C VAL A 160 9.14 -14.72 -18.49
N HIS A 161 10.45 -14.72 -18.68
CA HIS A 161 11.41 -14.95 -17.61
C HIS A 161 11.93 -13.61 -17.11
N TYR A 162 12.15 -13.50 -15.80
CA TYR A 162 12.71 -12.29 -15.21
C TYR A 162 13.48 -12.56 -13.91
N GLU A 163 14.36 -11.63 -13.59
CA GLU A 163 14.95 -11.48 -12.26
C GLU A 163 14.86 -10.02 -11.84
N GLY A 164 14.28 -9.78 -10.66
CA GLY A 164 14.14 -8.47 -10.03
C GLY A 164 15.12 -8.30 -8.88
N ARG A 165 15.87 -7.18 -8.88
CA ARG A 165 16.83 -6.82 -7.83
C ARG A 165 16.77 -5.34 -7.50
N LEU A 166 17.25 -5.00 -6.32
CA LEU A 166 17.50 -3.62 -5.88
C LEU A 166 18.81 -3.09 -6.46
N ILE A 167 19.06 -1.78 -6.32
CA ILE A 167 20.30 -1.13 -6.76
C ILE A 167 21.57 -1.67 -6.08
N ASN A 168 21.44 -2.22 -4.87
CA ASN A 168 22.52 -2.89 -4.14
C ASN A 168 22.78 -4.33 -4.60
N GLY A 169 22.04 -4.82 -5.61
CA GLY A 169 22.16 -6.17 -6.15
C GLY A 169 21.35 -7.25 -5.43
N GLN A 170 20.65 -6.92 -4.34
CA GLN A 170 19.78 -7.87 -3.64
C GLN A 170 18.62 -8.32 -4.53
N VAL A 171 18.54 -9.60 -4.84
CA VAL A 171 17.46 -10.21 -5.62
C VAL A 171 16.26 -10.41 -4.70
N PHE A 172 15.12 -9.81 -5.04
CA PHE A 172 13.87 -9.96 -4.30
C PHE A 172 12.89 -10.94 -4.98
N ASP A 173 12.98 -11.10 -6.31
CA ASP A 173 12.15 -12.06 -7.04
C ASP A 173 12.84 -12.57 -8.31
N SER A 174 12.63 -13.84 -8.67
CA SER A 174 13.21 -14.44 -9.87
C SER A 174 12.38 -15.64 -10.35
N SER A 175 11.90 -15.56 -11.57
CA SER A 175 11.25 -16.69 -12.25
C SER A 175 12.24 -17.81 -12.59
N TYR A 176 13.52 -17.45 -12.76
CA TYR A 176 14.58 -18.44 -12.99
C TYR A 176 14.79 -19.33 -11.77
N LYS A 177 14.74 -18.76 -10.55
CA LYS A 177 14.82 -19.55 -9.30
C LYS A 177 13.63 -20.48 -9.11
N ARG A 178 12.47 -20.13 -9.68
CA ARG A 178 11.28 -21.00 -9.69
C ARG A 178 11.30 -22.06 -10.81
N GLY A 179 12.25 -21.98 -11.73
CA GLY A 179 12.44 -22.94 -12.82
C GLY A 179 11.41 -22.85 -13.96
N GLN A 180 10.54 -21.83 -13.96
CA GLN A 180 9.48 -21.69 -14.97
C GLN A 180 9.16 -20.23 -15.26
N PRO A 181 8.82 -19.88 -16.53
CA PRO A 181 8.34 -18.57 -16.90
C PRO A 181 6.95 -18.30 -16.32
N VAL A 182 6.61 -17.03 -16.20
CA VAL A 182 5.34 -16.56 -15.64
C VAL A 182 4.54 -15.81 -16.70
N GLU A 183 3.22 -15.95 -16.68
CA GLU A 183 2.31 -15.19 -17.53
C GLU A 183 1.67 -14.05 -16.71
N PHE A 184 1.65 -12.85 -17.28
CA PHE A 184 1.04 -11.66 -16.68
C PHE A 184 0.18 -10.91 -17.69
N PRO A 185 -1.05 -10.48 -17.30
CA PRO A 185 -1.77 -9.40 -18.00
C PRO A 185 -1.04 -8.07 -17.76
N LEU A 186 -0.67 -7.34 -18.83
CA LEU A 186 0.10 -6.10 -18.71
C LEU A 186 -0.64 -4.95 -18.01
N ASN A 187 -1.96 -5.03 -17.92
CA ASN A 187 -2.78 -4.08 -17.18
C ASN A 187 -2.87 -4.37 -15.67
N GLN A 188 -2.20 -5.43 -15.18
CA GLN A 188 -2.22 -5.85 -13.77
C GLN A 188 -0.82 -5.90 -13.14
N VAL A 189 0.18 -5.35 -13.81
CA VAL A 189 1.54 -5.24 -13.30
C VAL A 189 1.89 -3.78 -12.99
N ILE A 190 3.04 -3.54 -12.36
CA ILE A 190 3.51 -2.17 -12.09
C ILE A 190 3.63 -1.34 -13.38
N PRO A 191 3.39 -0.02 -13.32
CA PRO A 191 3.41 0.86 -14.50
C PRO A 191 4.69 0.74 -15.33
N GLY A 192 5.85 0.62 -14.68
CA GLY A 192 7.13 0.44 -15.36
C GLY A 192 7.21 -0.83 -16.21
N TRP A 193 6.56 -1.91 -15.81
CA TRP A 193 6.45 -3.14 -16.61
C TRP A 193 5.48 -2.97 -17.77
N THR A 194 4.31 -2.36 -17.51
CA THR A 194 3.33 -2.09 -18.58
C THR A 194 3.95 -1.24 -19.68
N GLU A 195 4.73 -0.23 -19.32
CA GLU A 195 5.43 0.62 -20.29
C GLU A 195 6.59 -0.09 -20.94
N GLY A 196 7.50 -0.68 -20.13
CA GLY A 196 8.76 -1.26 -20.60
C GLY A 196 8.56 -2.43 -21.57
N LEU A 197 7.61 -3.33 -21.28
CA LEU A 197 7.35 -4.48 -22.14
C LEU A 197 6.76 -4.09 -23.50
N GLN A 198 6.03 -2.97 -23.59
CA GLN A 198 5.56 -2.43 -24.86
C GLN A 198 6.70 -1.86 -25.75
N LEU A 199 7.91 -1.67 -25.20
CA LEU A 199 9.10 -1.29 -25.97
C LEU A 199 9.85 -2.49 -26.54
N MET A 200 9.45 -3.71 -26.17
CA MET A 200 10.07 -4.95 -26.60
C MET A 200 9.25 -5.65 -27.69
N LYS A 201 9.89 -6.60 -28.36
CA LYS A 201 9.21 -7.60 -29.19
C LYS A 201 9.44 -9.00 -28.63
N GLU A 202 8.51 -9.90 -28.88
CA GLU A 202 8.61 -11.32 -28.52
C GLU A 202 9.94 -11.92 -29.02
N GLY A 203 10.60 -12.67 -28.13
CA GLY A 203 11.96 -13.23 -28.31
C GLY A 203 13.07 -12.27 -27.88
N GLY A 204 12.74 -11.04 -27.46
CA GLY A 204 13.68 -10.03 -27.00
C GLY A 204 14.06 -10.17 -25.52
N LYS A 205 15.15 -9.48 -25.16
CA LYS A 205 15.61 -9.32 -23.76
C LYS A 205 15.89 -7.84 -23.48
N ALA A 206 15.58 -7.42 -22.29
CA ALA A 206 15.81 -6.06 -21.82
C ALA A 206 16.18 -6.03 -20.34
N THR A 207 16.88 -4.97 -19.95
CA THR A 207 17.01 -4.56 -18.55
C THR A 207 16.21 -3.28 -18.36
N PHE A 208 15.29 -3.29 -17.41
CA PHE A 208 14.52 -2.12 -16.98
C PHE A 208 15.08 -1.60 -15.66
N PHE A 209 15.23 -0.28 -15.54
CA PHE A 209 15.52 0.44 -14.30
C PHE A 209 14.32 1.31 -14.02
N ILE A 210 13.50 0.87 -13.07
CA ILE A 210 12.16 1.41 -12.82
C ILE A 210 12.23 2.29 -11.59
N PRO A 211 12.05 3.62 -11.72
CA PRO A 211 11.98 4.49 -10.56
C PRO A 211 10.76 4.15 -9.69
N SER A 212 10.81 4.45 -8.42
CA SER A 212 9.81 4.05 -7.44
C SER A 212 8.38 4.47 -7.80
N ASN A 213 8.19 5.65 -8.38
CA ASN A 213 6.88 6.16 -8.84
C ASN A 213 6.25 5.33 -9.98
N LEU A 214 7.01 4.50 -10.67
CA LEU A 214 6.54 3.53 -11.67
C LEU A 214 6.53 2.09 -11.14
N ALA A 215 6.82 1.91 -9.85
CA ALA A 215 6.86 0.63 -9.14
C ALA A 215 5.90 0.65 -7.93
N TYR A 216 6.42 0.58 -6.71
CA TYR A 216 5.61 0.50 -5.48
C TYR A 216 5.58 1.82 -4.69
N GLY A 217 6.29 2.87 -5.15
CA GLY A 217 6.30 4.18 -4.50
C GLY A 217 6.75 4.11 -3.04
N PRO A 218 6.07 4.81 -2.14
CA PRO A 218 6.41 4.85 -0.72
C PRO A 218 6.00 3.57 0.06
N GLN A 219 5.42 2.58 -0.61
CA GLN A 219 5.00 1.34 0.02
C GLN A 219 6.21 0.41 0.22
N GLU A 220 6.42 -0.03 1.46
CA GLU A 220 7.39 -1.07 1.78
C GLU A 220 6.77 -2.46 1.57
N LEU A 221 7.52 -3.36 0.94
CA LEU A 221 7.15 -4.75 0.72
C LEU A 221 8.26 -5.68 1.24
N PRO A 222 7.96 -6.96 1.52
CA PRO A 222 8.99 -7.91 1.94
C PRO A 222 10.16 -7.97 0.96
N GLY A 223 11.33 -7.51 1.38
CA GLY A 223 12.55 -7.47 0.57
C GLY A 223 12.67 -6.26 -0.38
N ILE A 224 11.71 -5.33 -0.39
CA ILE A 224 11.73 -4.09 -1.18
C ILE A 224 11.43 -2.92 -0.24
N PRO A 225 12.44 -2.13 0.17
CA PRO A 225 12.23 -0.91 0.95
C PRO A 225 11.34 0.10 0.23
N ALA A 226 10.71 1.00 1.00
CA ALA A 226 9.98 2.13 0.42
C ALA A 226 10.86 2.96 -0.53
N ASN A 227 10.25 3.51 -1.56
CA ASN A 227 10.88 4.37 -2.57
C ASN A 227 12.03 3.74 -3.37
N SER A 228 12.14 2.40 -3.39
CA SER A 228 13.22 1.71 -4.11
C SER A 228 13.10 1.79 -5.61
N THR A 229 14.21 2.05 -6.29
CA THR A 229 14.36 1.77 -7.72
C THR A 229 14.52 0.27 -7.95
N LEU A 230 13.77 -0.28 -8.86
CA LEU A 230 13.80 -1.70 -9.18
C LEU A 230 14.52 -1.94 -10.49
N ILE A 231 15.40 -2.94 -10.52
CA ILE A 231 16.10 -3.39 -11.71
C ILE A 231 15.56 -4.75 -12.10
N PHE A 232 15.05 -4.88 -13.32
CA PHE A 232 14.57 -6.14 -13.85
C PHE A 232 15.31 -6.53 -15.12
N ASP A 233 15.91 -7.70 -15.12
CA ASP A 233 16.32 -8.36 -16.35
C ASP A 233 15.17 -9.22 -16.83
N VAL A 234 14.67 -8.98 -18.04
CA VAL A 234 13.45 -9.59 -18.58
C VAL A 234 13.73 -10.22 -19.93
N GLU A 235 13.23 -11.44 -20.13
CA GLU A 235 13.12 -12.12 -21.40
C GLU A 235 11.66 -12.28 -21.79
N LEU A 236 11.23 -11.65 -22.87
CA LEU A 236 9.87 -11.75 -23.39
C LEU A 236 9.74 -12.97 -24.30
N ILE A 237 9.08 -14.02 -23.80
CA ILE A 237 8.99 -15.32 -24.47
C ILE A 237 7.86 -15.36 -25.49
N SER A 238 6.67 -14.89 -25.08
CA SER A 238 5.50 -14.84 -25.98
C SER A 238 4.50 -13.75 -25.61
N VAL A 239 3.71 -13.33 -26.60
CA VAL A 239 2.67 -12.31 -26.50
C VAL A 239 1.34 -12.88 -27.02
N LYS A 240 0.31 -12.84 -26.16
CA LYS A 240 -1.08 -13.24 -26.46
C LYS A 240 -2.01 -12.05 -26.53
#